data_d300d06aa13e15538c3dc109133c7381
#
_entry.id   d300d06aa13e15538c3dc109133c7381
#
_cell.length_a   1.000
_cell.length_b   1.000
_cell.length_c   1.000
_cell.angle_alpha   90.00
_cell.angle_beta   90.00
_cell.angle_gamma   90.00
#
_symmetry.space_group_name_H-M   'P 1'
#
loop_
_entity.id
_entity.type
_entity.pdbx_description
1 polymer ?
#
loop_
_entity_poly.entity_id
_entity_poly.type
_entity_poly.pdbx_seq_one_letter_code
_entity_poly.pdbx_strand_id
1 'polypeptide(L)'
;MQNQIERMRAIIAQALAEAEQKQNARLAGITLIVYGALADAEIVSIYQEASQGTPANGAKLLIEQAGSRYICWNCCGLRFEGSDGMCPNCGELALEVPEEIAFALRRIETAAAS
;
A
#
# COMPACT_ATOMS: atom_id res chain seq x y z
N MET A 1 2.04 -6.41 -14.28
CA MET A 1 1.02 -7.10 -13.48
C MET A 1 1.60 -8.00 -12.42
N GLN A 2 2.54 -8.86 -12.75
CA GLN A 2 3.19 -9.70 -11.74
C GLN A 2 3.90 -8.88 -10.66
N ASN A 3 4.44 -7.71 -11.01
CA ASN A 3 5.14 -6.86 -10.06
C ASN A 3 4.24 -6.38 -8.92
N GLN A 4 2.97 -6.15 -9.18
CA GLN A 4 2.03 -5.71 -8.15
C GLN A 4 1.75 -6.84 -7.16
N ILE A 5 1.61 -8.06 -7.65
CA ILE A 5 1.39 -9.23 -6.81
C ILE A 5 2.63 -9.49 -5.94
N GLU A 6 3.82 -9.37 -6.51
CA GLU A 6 5.07 -9.55 -5.77
C GLU A 6 5.23 -8.50 -4.68
N ARG A 7 4.90 -7.26 -4.98
CA ARG A 7 4.94 -6.18 -4.00
C ARG A 7 3.95 -6.42 -2.86
N MET A 8 2.76 -6.89 -3.22
CA MET A 8 1.75 -7.23 -2.22
C MET A 8 2.20 -8.41 -1.37
N ARG A 9 2.83 -9.42 -1.96
CA ARG A 9 3.37 -10.55 -1.20
C ARG A 9 4.43 -10.12 -0.19
N ALA A 10 5.28 -9.17 -0.57
CA ALA A 10 6.28 -8.63 0.34
C ALA A 10 5.63 -7.94 1.55
N ILE A 11 4.57 -7.17 1.30
CA ILE A 11 3.81 -6.51 2.37
C ILE A 11 3.15 -7.56 3.28
N ILE A 12 2.56 -8.58 2.70
CA ILE A 12 1.92 -9.65 3.46
C ILE A 12 2.95 -10.39 4.32
N ALA A 13 4.11 -10.70 3.76
CA ALA A 13 5.19 -11.35 4.51
C ALA A 13 5.65 -10.50 5.68
N GLN A 14 5.77 -9.20 5.48
CA GLN A 14 6.12 -8.26 6.55
C GLN A 14 5.06 -8.26 7.64
N ALA A 15 3.78 -8.22 7.26
CA ALA A 15 2.68 -8.22 8.21
C ALA A 15 2.64 -9.50 9.03
N LEU A 16 2.86 -10.63 8.39
CA LEU A 16 2.89 -11.93 9.08
C LEU A 16 4.06 -12.02 10.05
N ALA A 17 5.23 -11.50 9.66
CA ALA A 17 6.39 -11.48 10.54
C ALA A 17 6.13 -10.60 11.77
N GLU A 18 5.50 -9.45 11.60
CA GLU A 18 5.14 -8.58 12.72
C GLU A 18 4.13 -9.24 13.66
N ALA A 19 3.15 -9.97 13.10
CA ALA A 19 2.16 -10.67 13.90
C ALA A 19 2.81 -11.77 14.74
N GLU A 20 3.77 -12.50 14.17
CA GLU A 20 4.48 -13.55 14.88
C GLU A 20 5.28 -13.01 16.06
N GLN A 21 5.80 -11.79 15.96
CA GLN A 21 6.54 -11.17 17.05
C GLN A 21 5.67 -10.85 18.26
N LYS A 22 4.36 -10.86 18.11
CA LYS A 22 3.41 -10.54 19.17
C LYS A 22 2.86 -11.79 19.86
N GLN A 23 3.71 -12.70 20.22
CA GLN A 23 3.42 -13.87 21.06
C GLN A 23 2.14 -14.61 20.68
N ASN A 24 2.21 -15.41 19.62
CA ASN A 24 1.11 -16.26 19.17
C ASN A 24 -0.14 -15.47 18.72
N ALA A 25 0.02 -14.21 18.39
CA ALA A 25 -1.08 -13.43 17.85
C ALA A 25 -1.34 -13.84 16.40
N ARG A 26 -2.61 -13.91 16.04
CA ARG A 26 -3.02 -14.18 14.68
C ARG A 26 -3.25 -12.85 13.96
N LEU A 27 -2.86 -12.78 12.69
CA LEU A 27 -3.12 -11.60 11.88
C LEU A 27 -4.62 -11.51 11.60
N ALA A 28 -5.28 -10.48 12.15
CA ALA A 28 -6.70 -10.25 11.99
C ALA A 28 -7.01 -9.20 10.93
N GLY A 29 -6.10 -8.26 10.70
CA GLY A 29 -6.32 -7.21 9.71
C GLY A 29 -5.03 -6.53 9.31
N ILE A 30 -5.06 -5.91 8.14
CA ILE A 30 -3.95 -5.14 7.59
C ILE A 30 -4.51 -3.80 7.13
N THR A 31 -3.83 -2.71 7.48
CA THR A 31 -4.09 -1.40 6.90
C THR A 31 -2.99 -1.10 5.89
N LEU A 32 -3.39 -0.93 4.64
CA LEU A 32 -2.50 -0.76 3.51
C LEU A 32 -2.60 0.66 2.98
N ILE A 33 -1.46 1.28 2.71
CA ILE A 33 -1.41 2.56 2.00
C ILE A 33 -1.12 2.26 0.54
N VAL A 34 -1.92 2.84 -0.35
CA VAL A 34 -1.77 2.66 -1.79
C VAL A 34 -1.44 4.00 -2.42
N TYR A 35 -0.33 4.04 -3.13
CA TYR A 35 0.07 5.19 -3.95
C TYR A 35 -0.22 4.86 -5.41
N GLY A 36 -0.73 5.85 -6.13
CA GLY A 36 -1.05 5.69 -7.53
C GLY A 36 -2.55 5.49 -7.77
N ALA A 37 -2.92 5.40 -9.05
CA ALA A 37 -4.31 5.31 -9.47
C ALA A 37 -4.72 3.83 -9.60
N LEU A 38 -5.24 3.26 -8.52
CA LEU A 38 -5.68 1.88 -8.52
C LEU A 38 -7.00 1.80 -7.76
N ALA A 39 -8.00 1.17 -8.37
CA ALA A 39 -9.32 1.03 -7.76
C ALA A 39 -9.28 0.03 -6.59
N ASP A 40 -10.12 0.26 -5.59
CA ASP A 40 -10.18 -0.62 -4.41
C ASP A 40 -10.46 -2.07 -4.80
N ALA A 41 -11.33 -2.31 -5.77
CA ALA A 41 -11.65 -3.66 -6.24
C ALA A 41 -10.42 -4.37 -6.80
N GLU A 42 -9.56 -3.64 -7.51
CA GLU A 42 -8.32 -4.20 -8.05
C GLU A 42 -7.34 -4.51 -6.93
N ILE A 43 -7.25 -3.64 -5.93
CA ILE A 43 -6.38 -3.85 -4.77
C ILE A 43 -6.81 -5.09 -4.00
N VAL A 44 -8.10 -5.25 -3.76
CA VAL A 44 -8.64 -6.41 -3.08
C VAL A 44 -8.33 -7.70 -3.86
N SER A 45 -8.48 -7.65 -5.18
CA SER A 45 -8.17 -8.79 -6.04
C SER A 45 -6.69 -9.19 -5.96
N ILE A 46 -5.80 -8.19 -6.02
CA ILE A 46 -4.36 -8.42 -5.88
C ILE A 46 -4.03 -9.02 -4.51
N TYR A 47 -4.64 -8.48 -3.46
CA TYR A 47 -4.44 -8.98 -2.11
C TYR A 47 -4.91 -10.44 -1.96
N GLN A 48 -6.08 -10.75 -2.49
CA GLN A 48 -6.62 -12.11 -2.41
C GLN A 48 -5.70 -13.11 -3.12
N GLU A 49 -5.21 -12.74 -4.28
CA GLU A 49 -4.30 -13.61 -5.03
C GLU A 49 -2.95 -13.75 -4.32
N ALA A 50 -2.40 -12.67 -3.82
CA ALA A 50 -1.10 -12.67 -3.15
C ALA A 50 -1.15 -13.41 -1.81
N SER A 51 -2.29 -13.41 -1.13
CA SER A 51 -2.44 -14.02 0.19
C SER A 51 -2.88 -15.49 0.15
N GLN A 52 -3.14 -16.04 -1.02
CA GLN A 52 -3.55 -17.44 -1.14
C GLN A 52 -2.52 -18.37 -0.51
N GLY A 53 -3.01 -19.31 0.31
CA GLY A 53 -2.14 -20.24 1.00
C GLY A 53 -1.39 -19.68 2.20
N THR A 54 -1.70 -18.45 2.62
CA THR A 54 -1.07 -17.82 3.77
C THR A 54 -2.10 -17.54 4.87
N PRO A 55 -1.65 -17.36 6.14
CA PRO A 55 -2.56 -16.94 7.21
C PRO A 55 -3.17 -15.56 7.01
N ALA A 56 -2.66 -14.76 6.09
CA ALA A 56 -3.21 -13.44 5.78
C ALA A 56 -4.49 -13.53 4.93
N ASN A 57 -4.74 -14.67 4.30
CA ASN A 57 -5.97 -14.88 3.56
C ASN A 57 -7.14 -14.92 4.55
N GLY A 58 -8.10 -14.04 4.36
CA GLY A 58 -9.21 -13.91 5.29
C GLY A 58 -9.04 -12.81 6.33
N ALA A 59 -7.84 -12.22 6.45
CA ALA A 59 -7.66 -11.05 7.30
C ALA A 59 -8.39 -9.85 6.68
N LYS A 60 -8.88 -8.96 7.55
CA LYS A 60 -9.58 -7.75 7.09
C LYS A 60 -8.58 -6.80 6.44
N LEU A 61 -8.90 -6.34 5.24
CA LEU A 61 -8.07 -5.39 4.51
C LEU A 61 -8.70 -4.01 4.55
N LEU A 62 -7.96 -3.05 5.12
CA LEU A 62 -8.31 -1.64 5.08
C LEU A 62 -7.36 -0.95 4.11
N ILE A 63 -7.92 -0.14 3.22
CA ILE A 63 -7.16 0.52 2.17
C ILE A 63 -7.21 2.03 2.40
N GLU A 64 -6.04 2.66 2.49
CA GLU A 64 -5.91 4.11 2.52
C GLU A 64 -5.30 4.55 1.20
N GLN A 65 -6.04 5.36 0.44
CA GLN A 65 -5.53 5.92 -0.81
C GLN A 65 -4.73 7.17 -0.49
N ALA A 66 -3.45 7.13 -0.75
CA ALA A 66 -2.56 8.28 -0.51
C ALA A 66 -2.53 9.25 -1.68
N GLY A 67 -3.27 8.96 -2.74
CA GLY A 67 -3.30 9.78 -3.93
C GLY A 67 -2.19 9.44 -4.91
N SER A 68 -2.07 10.27 -5.93
CA SER A 68 -1.07 10.07 -6.96
C SER A 68 0.27 10.67 -6.55
N ARG A 69 1.32 10.16 -7.15
CA ARG A 69 2.65 10.75 -7.04
C ARG A 69 2.88 11.73 -8.18
N TYR A 70 3.57 12.81 -7.86
CA TYR A 70 3.84 13.89 -8.79
C TYR A 70 5.33 14.21 -8.81
N ILE A 71 5.77 14.76 -9.93
CA ILE A 71 7.14 15.27 -10.05
C ILE A 71 7.08 16.71 -10.52
N CYS A 72 7.78 17.61 -9.84
CA CYS A 72 7.86 19.02 -10.18
C CYS A 72 9.22 19.32 -10.81
N TRP A 73 9.22 19.57 -12.11
CA TRP A 73 10.47 19.88 -12.83
C TRP A 73 10.99 21.27 -12.54
N ASN A 74 10.13 22.21 -12.11
CA ASN A 74 10.59 23.53 -11.65
C ASN A 74 11.44 23.45 -10.39
N CYS A 75 11.28 22.38 -9.63
CA CYS A 75 12.05 22.15 -8.40
C CYS A 75 13.07 21.02 -8.60
N CYS A 76 13.66 20.96 -9.78
CA CYS A 76 14.72 19.99 -10.12
C CYS A 76 14.31 18.53 -9.90
N GLY A 77 13.08 18.21 -10.22
CA GLY A 77 12.60 16.84 -10.10
C GLY A 77 12.10 16.47 -8.71
N LEU A 78 11.65 17.44 -7.93
CA LEU A 78 11.05 17.17 -6.62
C LEU A 78 9.86 16.24 -6.77
N ARG A 79 9.87 15.14 -6.04
CA ARG A 79 8.77 14.18 -6.01
C ARG A 79 7.95 14.37 -4.75
N PHE A 80 6.64 14.30 -4.89
CA PHE A 80 5.74 14.46 -3.75
C PHE A 80 4.43 13.70 -4.01
N GLU A 81 3.64 13.56 -2.97
CA GLU A 81 2.34 12.90 -3.01
C GLU A 81 1.27 13.96 -2.79
N GLY A 82 0.15 13.82 -3.50
CA GLY A 82 -0.94 14.76 -3.33
C GLY A 82 -2.15 14.37 -4.14
N SER A 83 -3.21 15.16 -4.01
CA SER A 83 -4.45 14.94 -4.72
C SER A 83 -4.72 16.00 -5.79
N ASP A 84 -4.10 17.17 -5.67
CA ASP A 84 -4.35 18.31 -6.55
C ASP A 84 -3.21 18.58 -7.55
N GLY A 85 -2.07 17.89 -7.40
CA GLY A 85 -0.94 18.05 -8.30
C GLY A 85 -0.14 19.35 -8.10
N MET A 86 -0.44 20.11 -7.06
CA MET A 86 0.26 21.36 -6.79
C MET A 86 1.53 21.07 -6.00
N CYS A 87 2.67 21.58 -6.49
CA CYS A 87 3.94 21.42 -5.80
C CYS A 87 3.91 22.18 -4.46
N PRO A 88 4.23 21.52 -3.34
CA PRO A 88 4.21 22.18 -2.04
C PRO A 88 5.33 23.20 -1.87
N ASN A 89 6.35 23.16 -2.72
CA ASN A 89 7.50 24.07 -2.63
C ASN A 89 7.30 25.33 -3.47
N CYS A 90 6.85 25.20 -4.72
CA CYS A 90 6.74 26.36 -5.62
C CYS A 90 5.31 26.73 -5.98
N GLY A 91 4.34 25.88 -5.67
CA GLY A 91 2.93 26.13 -5.96
C GLY A 91 2.52 25.94 -7.41
N GLU A 92 3.45 25.51 -8.27
CA GLU A 92 3.13 25.24 -9.66
C GLU A 92 2.54 23.83 -9.84
N LEU A 93 1.82 23.64 -10.95
CA LEU A 93 1.29 22.32 -11.29
C LEU A 93 2.46 21.39 -11.65
N ALA A 94 2.47 20.24 -11.00
CA ALA A 94 3.45 19.19 -11.26
C ALA A 94 2.85 18.14 -12.19
N LEU A 95 3.72 17.29 -12.74
CA LEU A 95 3.28 16.19 -13.60
C LEU A 95 2.98 14.95 -12.76
N GLU A 96 1.84 14.35 -13.01
CA GLU A 96 1.50 13.07 -12.40
C GLU A 96 2.36 11.95 -12.97
N VAL A 97 2.80 11.04 -12.09
CA VAL A 97 3.54 9.85 -12.49
C VAL A 97 2.59 8.66 -12.44
N PRO A 98 1.85 8.39 -13.54
CA PRO A 98 0.72 7.46 -13.49
C PRO A 98 1.08 6.00 -13.35
N GLU A 99 2.30 5.63 -13.65
CA GLU A 99 2.74 4.23 -13.61
C GLU A 99 3.36 3.82 -12.28
N GLU A 100 3.49 4.75 -11.34
CA GLU A 100 4.17 4.47 -10.09
C GLU A 100 3.17 4.04 -9.02
N ILE A 101 2.75 2.78 -9.10
CA ILE A 101 1.88 2.17 -8.11
C ILE A 101 2.76 1.51 -7.04
N ALA A 102 2.54 1.85 -5.80
CA ALA A 102 3.29 1.29 -4.69
C ALA A 102 2.35 1.00 -3.52
N PHE A 103 2.73 0.00 -2.74
CA PHE A 103 2.01 -0.38 -1.53
C PHE A 103 2.93 -0.20 -0.34
N ALA A 104 2.36 0.22 0.79
CA ALA A 104 3.09 0.31 2.05
C ALA A 104 2.22 -0.24 3.17
N LEU A 105 2.84 -0.93 4.11
CA LEU A 105 2.15 -1.42 5.28
C LEU A 105 2.11 -0.29 6.32
N ARG A 106 0.90 0.13 6.68
CA ARG A 106 0.74 1.16 7.69
C ARG A 106 0.69 0.57 9.09
N ARG A 107 -0.15 -0.45 9.27
CA ARG A 107 -0.27 -1.15 10.55
C ARG A 107 -0.96 -2.48 10.35
N ILE A 108 -0.87 -3.31 11.36
CA ILE A 108 -1.59 -4.58 11.40
C ILE A 108 -2.49 -4.60 12.62
N GLU A 109 -3.54 -5.40 12.53
CA GLU A 109 -4.37 -5.75 13.68
C GLU A 109 -4.18 -7.23 13.97
N THR A 110 -4.02 -7.56 15.24
CA THR A 110 -3.83 -8.93 15.65
C THR A 110 -4.93 -9.33 16.65
N ALA A 111 -5.26 -10.60 16.62
CA ALA A 111 -6.19 -11.19 17.57
C ALA A 111 -5.45 -12.25 18.36
N ALA A 112 -5.83 -12.42 19.62
CA ALA A 112 -5.24 -13.47 20.44
C ALA A 112 -5.56 -14.82 19.82
N ALA A 113 -4.54 -15.66 19.66
CA ALA A 113 -4.73 -17.03 19.22
C ALA A 113 -5.30 -17.83 20.41
N SER A 114 -6.51 -18.28 20.27
CA SER A 114 -7.17 -19.05 21.32
C SER A 114 -7.10 -20.53 21.03
#